data_d18972f42f2bff147dd8b1ddb1daef9e
#
_entry.id   d18972f42f2bff147dd8b1ddb1daef9e
#
_cell.length_a   1.000
_cell.length_b   1.000
_cell.length_c   1.000
_cell.angle_alpha   90.00
_cell.angle_beta   90.00
_cell.angle_gamma   90.00
#
_symmetry.space_group_name_H-M   'P 1'
#
loop_
_entity.id
_entity.type
_entity.pdbx_description
1 polymer ?
#
loop_
_entity_poly.entity_id
_entity_poly.type
_entity_poly.pdbx_seq_one_letter_code
_entity_poly.pdbx_strand_id
1 'polypeptide(L)'
;PRREMKRLKLAILISGRGSNMEALLKAAAAPDYPAKPVLVLSNRPDAAGLETALEAGVPALAIDHKAYGKDREAFERAMDAALTEAGTEIIALAGFMRVLTPWFVNKWQGRMINIHPSLLPKYKGLDTHQRALDAGDAEAGATVHWVSPGVDDGEIIQQASLPILPGDTADSLA
;
A
#
# COMPACT_ATOMS: atom_id res chain seq x y z
N PRO A 1 -21.44 13.02 26.41
CA PRO A 1 -20.35 12.06 26.25
C PRO A 1 -19.86 12.05 24.79
N ARG A 2 -18.57 12.24 24.64
CA ARG A 2 -17.97 12.12 23.31
C ARG A 2 -18.10 10.66 22.87
N ARG A 3 -18.71 10.44 21.72
CA ARG A 3 -18.60 9.16 21.05
C ARG A 3 -17.15 8.98 20.66
N GLU A 4 -16.46 8.03 21.26
CA GLU A 4 -15.16 7.63 20.79
C GLU A 4 -15.29 7.21 19.32
N MET A 5 -14.53 7.87 18.44
CA MET A 5 -14.50 7.52 17.03
C MET A 5 -13.93 6.13 16.89
N LYS A 6 -14.73 5.19 16.40
CA LYS A 6 -14.25 3.84 16.13
C LYS A 6 -13.26 3.87 14.96
N ARG A 7 -12.00 3.58 15.26
CA ARG A 7 -10.96 3.50 14.25
C ARG A 7 -11.02 2.14 13.54
N LEU A 8 -10.97 2.16 12.21
CA LEU A 8 -10.88 0.93 11.42
C LEU A 8 -9.51 0.28 11.63
N LYS A 9 -9.49 -1.03 11.78
CA LYS A 9 -8.25 -1.80 11.89
C LYS A 9 -7.62 -1.94 10.50
N LEU A 10 -6.47 -1.31 10.32
CA LEU A 10 -5.77 -1.21 9.05
C LEU A 10 -4.59 -2.17 8.99
N ALA A 11 -4.54 -2.98 7.93
CA ALA A 11 -3.33 -3.71 7.57
C ALA A 11 -2.68 -3.04 6.35
N ILE A 12 -1.35 -2.99 6.32
CA ILE A 12 -0.59 -2.38 5.25
C ILE A 12 0.28 -3.46 4.61
N LEU A 13 0.11 -3.67 3.30
CA LEU A 13 0.92 -4.61 2.53
C LEU A 13 2.04 -3.87 1.81
N ILE A 14 3.26 -4.35 1.97
CA ILE A 14 4.47 -3.76 1.38
C ILE A 14 5.33 -4.82 0.71
N SER A 15 6.30 -4.41 -0.10
CA SER A 15 7.32 -5.30 -0.68
C SER A 15 8.75 -4.81 -0.44
N GLY A 16 8.95 -3.59 -0.01
CA GLY A 16 10.28 -2.98 0.12
C GLY A 16 10.38 -1.99 1.26
N ARG A 17 10.91 -0.80 0.95
CA ARG A 17 11.22 0.25 1.93
C ARG A 17 9.98 0.80 2.66
N GLY A 18 8.84 0.86 1.99
CA GLY A 18 7.61 1.27 2.63
C GLY A 18 7.50 2.77 2.89
N SER A 19 7.93 3.63 1.96
CA SER A 19 7.84 5.08 2.12
C SER A 19 6.39 5.56 2.31
N ASN A 20 5.45 5.01 1.55
CA ASN A 20 4.03 5.31 1.73
C ASN A 20 3.48 4.75 3.03
N MET A 21 3.97 3.58 3.45
CA MET A 21 3.65 3.01 4.76
C MET A 21 4.09 3.93 5.88
N GLU A 22 5.30 4.48 5.81
CA GLU A 22 5.79 5.43 6.83
C GLU A 22 4.88 6.64 6.94
N ALA A 23 4.41 7.19 5.81
CA ALA A 23 3.48 8.31 5.79
C ALA A 23 2.15 7.93 6.45
N LEU A 24 1.63 6.73 6.18
CA LEU A 24 0.41 6.23 6.83
C LEU A 24 0.60 6.04 8.33
N LEU A 25 1.74 5.50 8.77
CA LEU A 25 2.02 5.31 10.19
C LEU A 25 2.12 6.64 10.93
N LYS A 26 2.75 7.65 10.34
CA LYS A 26 2.82 9.00 10.90
C LYS A 26 1.45 9.63 11.02
N ALA A 27 0.63 9.53 9.97
CA ALA A 27 -0.73 10.06 9.98
C ALA A 27 -1.59 9.36 11.04
N ALA A 28 -1.46 8.05 11.15
CA ALA A 28 -2.23 7.22 12.06
C ALA A 28 -1.84 7.42 13.54
N ALA A 29 -0.70 8.03 13.82
CA ALA A 29 -0.30 8.40 15.18
C ALA A 29 -1.22 9.48 15.79
N ALA A 30 -1.92 10.25 14.96
CA ALA A 30 -2.91 11.22 15.44
C ALA A 30 -4.15 10.49 16.01
N PRO A 31 -4.61 10.84 17.23
CA PRO A 31 -5.74 10.14 17.86
C PRO A 31 -7.06 10.22 17.10
N ASP A 32 -7.22 11.23 16.27
CA ASP A 32 -8.42 11.45 15.44
C ASP A 32 -8.35 10.82 14.06
N TYR A 33 -7.24 10.12 13.73
CA TYR A 33 -7.11 9.45 12.44
C TYR A 33 -8.08 8.26 12.37
N PRO A 34 -8.82 8.08 11.24
CA PRO A 34 -9.91 7.10 11.17
C PRO A 34 -9.46 5.64 11.08
N ALA A 35 -8.17 5.36 11.00
CA ALA A 35 -7.63 4.02 10.90
C ALA A 35 -6.51 3.80 11.92
N LYS A 36 -6.46 2.57 12.47
CA LYS A 36 -5.40 2.15 13.38
C LYS A 36 -4.62 1.01 12.74
N PRO A 37 -3.30 1.18 12.49
CA PRO A 37 -2.49 0.09 11.98
C PRO A 37 -2.42 -1.07 12.97
N VAL A 38 -2.79 -2.27 12.52
CA VAL A 38 -2.75 -3.49 13.34
C VAL A 38 -1.74 -4.50 12.83
N LEU A 39 -1.32 -4.39 11.56
CA LEU A 39 -0.37 -5.30 10.93
C LEU A 39 0.28 -4.63 9.73
N VAL A 40 1.59 -4.84 9.59
CA VAL A 40 2.32 -4.60 8.35
C VAL A 40 2.79 -5.95 7.84
N LEU A 41 2.43 -6.30 6.61
CA LEU A 41 2.76 -7.57 5.99
C LEU A 41 3.56 -7.34 4.71
N SER A 42 4.66 -8.07 4.57
CA SER A 42 5.47 -8.05 3.35
C SER A 42 5.53 -9.42 2.70
N ASN A 43 5.57 -9.45 1.36
CA ASN A 43 5.85 -10.68 0.61
C ASN A 43 7.35 -10.99 0.54
N ARG A 44 8.20 -10.15 1.13
CA ARG A 44 9.65 -10.31 1.15
C ARG A 44 10.18 -10.18 2.57
N PRO A 45 10.89 -11.21 3.10
CA PRO A 45 11.46 -11.15 4.46
C PRO A 45 12.54 -10.07 4.64
N ASP A 46 13.17 -9.65 3.56
CA ASP A 46 14.24 -8.64 3.55
C ASP A 46 13.71 -7.21 3.38
N ALA A 47 12.41 -7.00 3.39
CA ALA A 47 11.83 -5.67 3.22
C ALA A 47 12.18 -4.75 4.41
N ALA A 48 12.82 -3.61 4.12
CA ALA A 48 13.23 -2.65 5.15
C ALA A 48 12.03 -2.06 5.91
N GLY A 49 10.88 -1.96 5.26
CA GLY A 49 9.65 -1.46 5.88
C GLY A 49 9.16 -2.28 7.07
N LEU A 50 9.52 -3.57 7.15
CA LEU A 50 9.16 -4.42 8.30
C LEU A 50 9.82 -3.90 9.59
N GLU A 51 11.08 -3.53 9.52
CA GLU A 51 11.83 -2.99 10.65
C GLU A 51 11.26 -1.63 11.07
N THR A 52 10.97 -0.78 10.09
CA THR A 52 10.33 0.52 10.32
C THR A 52 8.99 0.37 11.05
N ALA A 53 8.17 -0.62 10.66
CA ALA A 53 6.89 -0.89 11.31
C ALA A 53 7.08 -1.32 12.77
N LEU A 54 8.04 -2.20 13.05
CA LEU A 54 8.37 -2.63 14.41
C LEU A 54 8.82 -1.47 15.28
N GLU A 55 9.65 -0.57 14.76
CA GLU A 55 10.09 0.64 15.46
C GLU A 55 8.91 1.57 15.79
N ALA A 56 7.89 1.59 14.96
CA ALA A 56 6.66 2.35 15.20
C ALA A 56 5.67 1.64 16.14
N GLY A 57 6.01 0.46 16.65
CA GLY A 57 5.17 -0.31 17.55
C GLY A 57 4.05 -1.07 16.85
N VAL A 58 4.14 -1.29 15.55
CA VAL A 58 3.14 -2.03 14.76
C VAL A 58 3.66 -3.44 14.49
N PRO A 59 2.87 -4.49 14.75
CA PRO A 59 3.27 -5.86 14.40
C PRO A 59 3.60 -5.98 12.92
N ALA A 60 4.71 -6.67 12.62
CA ALA A 60 5.17 -6.88 11.25
C ALA A 60 5.36 -8.36 10.98
N LEU A 61 4.96 -8.80 9.80
CA LEU A 61 5.03 -10.21 9.38
C LEU A 61 5.50 -10.29 7.94
N ALA A 62 6.39 -11.22 7.66
CA ALA A 62 6.80 -11.56 6.31
C ALA A 62 6.24 -12.92 5.92
N ILE A 63 5.60 -13.00 4.76
CA ILE A 63 5.20 -14.26 4.12
C ILE A 63 5.91 -14.31 2.78
N ASP A 64 6.97 -15.12 2.70
CA ASP A 64 7.81 -15.19 1.51
C ASP A 64 7.05 -15.87 0.36
N HIS A 65 6.74 -15.10 -0.69
CA HIS A 65 6.05 -15.63 -1.86
C HIS A 65 6.83 -16.74 -2.56
N LYS A 66 8.15 -16.78 -2.43
CA LYS A 66 9.00 -17.81 -3.03
C LYS A 66 8.75 -19.19 -2.45
N ALA A 67 8.32 -19.27 -1.21
CA ALA A 67 7.98 -20.54 -0.55
C ALA A 67 6.78 -21.23 -1.20
N TYR A 68 5.95 -20.50 -1.93
CA TYR A 68 4.75 -21.02 -2.59
C TYR A 68 4.94 -21.24 -4.09
N GLY A 69 6.10 -20.87 -4.64
CA GLY A 69 6.39 -21.03 -6.07
C GLY A 69 5.37 -20.32 -6.97
N LYS A 70 4.71 -21.08 -7.84
CA LYS A 70 3.68 -20.57 -8.76
C LYS A 70 2.27 -20.59 -8.17
N ASP A 71 2.09 -21.15 -6.98
CA ASP A 71 0.78 -21.25 -6.33
C ASP A 71 0.43 -19.95 -5.62
N ARG A 72 -0.09 -18.99 -6.38
CA ARG A 72 -0.48 -17.68 -5.87
C ARG A 72 -1.61 -17.76 -4.86
N GLU A 73 -2.56 -18.67 -5.07
CA GLU A 73 -3.69 -18.83 -4.14
C GLU A 73 -3.23 -19.32 -2.77
N ALA A 74 -2.28 -20.25 -2.70
CA ALA A 74 -1.73 -20.72 -1.42
C ALA A 74 -1.05 -19.58 -0.68
N PHE A 75 -0.27 -18.74 -1.36
CA PHE A 75 0.34 -17.55 -0.81
C PHE A 75 -0.73 -16.57 -0.28
N GLU A 76 -1.75 -16.30 -1.09
CA GLU A 76 -2.83 -15.38 -0.72
C GLU A 76 -3.68 -15.90 0.44
N ARG A 77 -3.89 -17.22 0.53
CA ARG A 77 -4.59 -17.83 1.67
C ARG A 77 -3.81 -17.65 2.96
N ALA A 78 -2.47 -17.75 2.90
CA ALA A 78 -1.61 -17.49 4.05
C ALA A 78 -1.69 -16.01 4.49
N MET A 79 -1.68 -15.08 3.53
CA MET A 79 -1.89 -13.65 3.83
C MET A 79 -3.27 -13.42 4.45
N ASP A 80 -4.31 -13.99 3.85
CA ASP A 80 -5.68 -13.84 4.33
C ASP A 80 -5.85 -14.34 5.75
N ALA A 81 -5.25 -15.47 6.09
CA ALA A 81 -5.28 -16.00 7.45
C ALA A 81 -4.63 -15.04 8.45
N ALA A 82 -3.48 -14.47 8.10
CA ALA A 82 -2.78 -13.50 8.94
C ALA A 82 -3.59 -12.21 9.11
N LEU A 83 -4.19 -11.71 8.03
CA LEU A 83 -5.02 -10.51 8.04
C LEU A 83 -6.26 -10.71 8.92
N THR A 84 -6.91 -11.85 8.79
CA THR A 84 -8.09 -12.20 9.57
C THR A 84 -7.75 -12.34 11.05
N GLU A 85 -6.65 -12.99 11.38
CA GLU A 85 -6.18 -13.16 12.75
C GLU A 85 -5.88 -11.81 13.41
N ALA A 86 -5.33 -10.86 12.68
CA ALA A 86 -5.07 -9.51 13.16
C ALA A 86 -6.35 -8.66 13.33
N GLY A 87 -7.50 -9.16 12.89
CA GLY A 87 -8.76 -8.45 12.94
C GLY A 87 -8.91 -7.35 11.92
N THR A 88 -8.21 -7.46 10.80
CA THR A 88 -8.17 -6.43 9.74
C THR A 88 -9.54 -6.10 9.19
N GLU A 89 -9.87 -4.81 9.13
CA GLU A 89 -11.10 -4.29 8.57
C GLU A 89 -10.88 -3.62 7.21
N ILE A 90 -9.71 -3.04 6.98
CA ILE A 90 -9.33 -2.42 5.71
C ILE A 90 -7.86 -2.71 5.42
N ILE A 91 -7.54 -2.92 4.14
CA ILE A 91 -6.18 -3.17 3.65
C ILE A 91 -5.73 -2.00 2.79
N ALA A 92 -4.50 -1.51 3.02
CA ALA A 92 -3.83 -0.56 2.15
C ALA A 92 -2.62 -1.24 1.48
N LEU A 93 -2.57 -1.21 0.16
CA LEU A 93 -1.40 -1.63 -0.61
C LEU A 93 -0.47 -0.42 -0.74
N ALA A 94 0.69 -0.50 -0.14
CA ALA A 94 1.67 0.60 -0.11
C ALA A 94 3.00 0.12 -0.71
N GLY A 95 3.07 0.08 -2.04
CA GLY A 95 4.22 -0.45 -2.75
C GLY A 95 4.29 -1.97 -2.75
N PHE A 96 3.16 -2.64 -2.69
CA PHE A 96 3.09 -4.11 -2.77
C PHE A 96 3.25 -4.54 -4.23
N MET A 97 4.30 -5.32 -4.51
CA MET A 97 4.78 -5.59 -5.88
C MET A 97 4.25 -6.92 -6.45
N ARG A 98 3.21 -7.50 -5.87
CA ARG A 98 2.57 -8.72 -6.38
C ARG A 98 1.20 -8.40 -6.96
N VAL A 99 0.91 -8.98 -8.11
CA VAL A 99 -0.44 -8.94 -8.70
C VAL A 99 -1.32 -9.91 -7.92
N LEU A 100 -2.40 -9.39 -7.36
CA LEU A 100 -3.35 -10.20 -6.60
C LEU A 100 -4.32 -10.91 -7.54
N THR A 101 -4.65 -12.16 -7.21
CA THR A 101 -5.64 -12.92 -7.99
C THR A 101 -7.06 -12.39 -7.74
N PRO A 102 -8.02 -12.65 -8.65
CA PRO A 102 -9.41 -12.27 -8.45
C PRO A 102 -10.00 -12.85 -7.16
N TRP A 103 -9.56 -14.01 -6.72
CA TRP A 103 -10.01 -14.62 -5.46
C TRP A 103 -9.78 -13.69 -4.26
N PHE A 104 -8.56 -13.17 -4.13
CA PHE A 104 -8.20 -12.28 -3.03
C PHE A 104 -8.88 -10.92 -3.16
N VAL A 105 -8.88 -10.35 -4.35
CA VAL A 105 -9.49 -9.05 -4.62
C VAL A 105 -10.99 -9.09 -4.32
N ASN A 106 -11.69 -10.15 -4.75
CA ASN A 106 -13.12 -10.29 -4.51
C ASN A 106 -13.43 -10.49 -3.03
N LYS A 107 -12.60 -11.23 -2.30
CA LYS A 107 -12.78 -11.46 -0.87
C LYS A 107 -12.71 -10.18 -0.06
N TRP A 108 -11.84 -9.27 -0.46
CA TRP A 108 -11.64 -7.98 0.22
C TRP A 108 -12.27 -6.80 -0.53
N GLN A 109 -13.17 -7.07 -1.44
CA GLN A 109 -13.84 -6.02 -2.23
C GLN A 109 -14.50 -4.97 -1.32
N GLY A 110 -14.27 -3.68 -1.63
CA GLY A 110 -14.75 -2.56 -0.83
C GLY A 110 -13.98 -2.33 0.47
N ARG A 111 -12.92 -3.12 0.72
CA ARG A 111 -12.08 -3.03 1.93
C ARG A 111 -10.59 -3.02 1.61
N MET A 112 -10.22 -2.77 0.36
CA MET A 112 -8.81 -2.73 -0.05
C MET A 112 -8.57 -1.54 -0.96
N ILE A 113 -7.58 -0.72 -0.58
CA ILE A 113 -7.15 0.45 -1.34
C ILE A 113 -5.69 0.29 -1.76
N ASN A 114 -5.30 0.96 -2.84
CA ASN A 114 -3.92 1.02 -3.30
C ASN A 114 -3.46 2.46 -3.40
N ILE A 115 -2.22 2.70 -3.04
CA ILE A 115 -1.54 3.97 -3.24
C ILE A 115 -0.62 3.80 -4.45
N HIS A 116 -1.00 4.38 -5.59
CA HIS A 116 -0.21 4.32 -6.81
C HIS A 116 0.63 5.60 -6.97
N PRO A 117 1.94 5.51 -7.22
CA PRO A 117 2.82 6.67 -7.25
C PRO A 117 2.78 7.40 -8.61
N SER A 118 1.59 7.73 -9.10
CA SER A 118 1.38 8.58 -10.26
C SER A 118 0.01 9.25 -10.19
N LEU A 119 -0.21 10.24 -11.06
CA LEU A 119 -1.51 10.88 -11.25
C LEU A 119 -2.30 10.06 -12.29
N LEU A 120 -2.97 9.00 -11.85
CA LEU A 120 -3.75 8.13 -12.75
C LEU A 120 -4.77 8.95 -13.57
N PRO A 121 -5.02 8.58 -14.83
CA PRO A 121 -4.62 7.36 -15.54
C PRO A 121 -3.19 7.35 -16.10
N LYS A 122 -2.39 8.36 -15.81
CA LYS A 122 -0.99 8.38 -16.24
C LYS A 122 -0.18 7.31 -15.50
N TYR A 123 0.68 6.63 -16.24
CA TYR A 123 1.73 5.75 -15.72
C TYR A 123 1.21 4.65 -14.79
N LYS A 124 0.36 3.78 -15.30
CA LYS A 124 0.01 2.54 -14.63
C LYS A 124 1.24 1.62 -14.57
N GLY A 125 1.38 0.86 -13.49
CA GLY A 125 2.50 -0.06 -13.31
C GLY A 125 3.69 0.54 -12.59
N LEU A 126 4.93 0.19 -13.01
CA LEU A 126 6.17 0.50 -12.30
C LEU A 126 6.89 1.75 -12.84
N ASP A 127 7.91 2.20 -12.09
CA ASP A 127 8.81 3.30 -12.47
C ASP A 127 8.08 4.61 -12.82
N THR A 128 7.03 4.91 -12.11
CA THR A 128 6.13 6.03 -12.44
C THR A 128 6.81 7.39 -12.33
N HIS A 129 7.63 7.63 -11.30
CA HIS A 129 8.33 8.89 -11.13
C HIS A 129 9.36 9.10 -12.23
N GLN A 130 10.11 8.05 -12.61
CA GLN A 130 11.07 8.13 -13.71
C GLN A 130 10.36 8.35 -15.04
N ARG A 131 9.22 7.71 -15.26
CA ARG A 131 8.42 7.89 -16.49
C ARG A 131 7.87 9.32 -16.59
N ALA A 132 7.46 9.93 -15.47
CA ALA A 132 7.04 11.33 -15.44
C ALA A 132 8.20 12.27 -15.76
N LEU A 133 9.39 12.02 -15.24
CA LEU A 133 10.59 12.78 -15.56
C LEU A 133 10.98 12.64 -17.03
N ASP A 134 10.97 11.40 -17.55
CA ASP A 134 11.32 11.12 -18.96
C ASP A 134 10.34 11.77 -19.94
N ALA A 135 9.07 11.89 -19.58
CA ALA A 135 8.04 12.54 -20.38
C ALA A 135 8.06 14.08 -20.29
N GLY A 136 8.87 14.64 -19.39
CA GLY A 136 8.94 16.08 -19.17
C GLY A 136 7.70 16.66 -18.52
N ASP A 137 6.99 15.87 -17.70
CA ASP A 137 5.79 16.33 -16.98
C ASP A 137 6.13 17.45 -16.00
N ALA A 138 5.21 18.40 -15.83
CA ALA A 138 5.37 19.49 -14.85
C ALA A 138 5.08 19.04 -13.43
N GLU A 139 4.31 17.98 -13.26
CA GLU A 139 3.87 17.46 -11.96
C GLU A 139 4.02 15.94 -11.89
N ALA A 140 4.32 15.45 -10.70
CA ALA A 140 4.20 14.04 -10.33
C ALA A 140 3.27 13.95 -9.13
N GLY A 141 2.89 12.73 -8.73
CA GLY A 141 2.02 12.58 -7.57
C GLY A 141 1.67 11.16 -7.27
N ALA A 142 0.64 10.99 -6.48
CA ALA A 142 0.12 9.70 -6.06
C ALA A 142 -1.40 9.68 -6.14
N THR A 143 -1.95 8.52 -6.40
CA THR A 143 -3.40 8.27 -6.45
C THR A 143 -3.75 7.19 -5.47
N VAL A 144 -4.78 7.42 -4.65
CA VAL A 144 -5.40 6.39 -3.81
C VAL A 144 -6.66 5.92 -4.52
N HIS A 145 -6.78 4.62 -4.77
CA HIS A 145 -7.94 4.06 -5.45
C HIS A 145 -8.38 2.72 -4.84
N TRP A 146 -9.64 2.38 -5.05
CA TRP A 146 -10.15 1.06 -4.70
C TRP A 146 -9.47 0.00 -5.58
N VAL A 147 -9.12 -1.14 -4.98
CA VAL A 147 -8.53 -2.23 -5.73
C VAL A 147 -9.62 -3.02 -6.46
N SER A 148 -9.39 -3.27 -7.74
CA SER A 148 -10.22 -4.09 -8.61
C SER A 148 -9.35 -5.13 -9.33
N PRO A 149 -9.92 -6.14 -10.04
CA PRO A 149 -9.12 -7.15 -10.73
C PRO A 149 -8.23 -6.64 -11.87
N GLY A 150 -8.30 -5.38 -12.27
CA GLY A 150 -7.41 -4.78 -13.26
C GLY A 150 -6.19 -4.13 -12.61
N VAL A 151 -5.15 -3.85 -13.42
CA VAL A 151 -3.97 -3.13 -12.94
C VAL A 151 -4.27 -1.63 -12.91
N ASP A 152 -4.30 -1.03 -11.70
CA ASP A 152 -4.51 0.40 -11.48
C ASP A 152 -5.79 0.95 -12.14
N ASP A 153 -6.83 0.12 -12.24
CA ASP A 153 -8.09 0.45 -12.90
C ASP A 153 -9.25 0.75 -11.93
N GLY A 154 -9.01 0.70 -10.63
CA GLY A 154 -10.05 0.94 -9.63
C GLY A 154 -10.50 2.39 -9.57
N GLU A 155 -11.68 2.63 -9.00
CA GLU A 155 -12.21 3.97 -8.79
C GLU A 155 -11.28 4.81 -7.94
N ILE A 156 -10.96 6.02 -8.41
CA ILE A 156 -10.07 6.96 -7.71
C ILE A 156 -10.78 7.57 -6.51
N ILE A 157 -10.13 7.47 -5.34
CA ILE A 157 -10.63 8.08 -4.10
C ILE A 157 -10.05 9.48 -3.94
N GLN A 158 -8.73 9.63 -4.10
CA GLN A 158 -8.03 10.88 -3.91
C GLN A 158 -6.71 10.90 -4.68
N GLN A 159 -6.29 12.09 -5.12
CA GLN A 159 -4.99 12.32 -5.72
C GLN A 159 -4.29 13.48 -5.03
N ALA A 160 -2.96 13.39 -4.94
CA ALA A 160 -2.10 14.48 -4.48
C ALA A 160 -0.98 14.67 -5.49
N SER A 161 -0.69 15.91 -5.86
CA SER A 161 0.35 16.25 -6.80
C SER A 161 1.44 17.12 -6.17
N LEU A 162 2.63 17.06 -6.76
CA LEU A 162 3.73 17.94 -6.41
C LEU A 162 4.44 18.39 -7.70
N PRO A 163 4.99 19.62 -7.75
CA PRO A 163 5.71 20.06 -8.94
C PRO A 163 7.03 19.32 -9.09
N ILE A 164 7.36 18.98 -10.34
CA ILE A 164 8.69 18.46 -10.67
C ILE A 164 9.61 19.65 -10.89
N LEU A 165 10.65 19.76 -10.06
CA LEU A 165 11.63 20.83 -10.11
C LEU A 165 12.83 20.41 -10.96
N PRO A 166 13.57 21.37 -11.57
CA PRO A 166 14.82 21.05 -12.26
C PRO A 166 15.77 20.29 -11.32
N GLY A 167 16.34 19.19 -11.80
CA GLY A 167 17.22 18.35 -11.01
C GLY A 167 16.56 17.25 -10.19
N ASP A 168 15.22 17.17 -10.19
CA ASP A 168 14.52 16.08 -9.52
C ASP A 168 14.84 14.72 -10.14
N THR A 169 14.91 13.70 -9.27
CA THR A 169 15.10 12.29 -9.63
C THR A 169 13.91 11.47 -9.16
N ALA A 170 13.84 10.20 -9.58
CA ALA A 170 12.80 9.29 -9.10
C ALA A 170 12.82 9.17 -7.57
N ASP A 171 14.00 9.12 -6.95
CA ASP A 171 14.13 9.05 -5.49
C ASP A 171 13.64 10.33 -4.79
N SER A 172 13.90 11.51 -5.35
CA SER A 172 13.45 12.76 -4.74
C SER A 172 11.92 12.94 -4.83
N LEU A 173 11.27 12.33 -5.84
CA LEU A 173 9.82 12.36 -6.01
C LEU A 173 9.08 11.32 -5.14
N ALA A 174 9.80 10.29 -4.71
CA ALA A 174 9.23 9.19 -3.94
C ALA A 174 8.70 9.61 -2.55
#